data_9c11e3c5f0de5d7a08a7d5f437e39ce6
#
_entry.id   9c11e3c5f0de5d7a08a7d5f437e39ce6
#
_cell.length_a   1.000
_cell.length_b   1.000
_cell.length_c   1.000
_cell.angle_alpha   90.00
_cell.angle_beta   90.00
_cell.angle_gamma   90.00
#
_symmetry.space_group_name_H-M   'P 1'
#
loop_
_entity.id
_entity.type
_entity.pdbx_description
1 polymer ?
#
loop_
_entity_poly.entity_id
_entity_poly.type
_entity_poly.pdbx_seq_one_letter_code
_entity_poly.pdbx_strand_id
1 'polypeptide(L)'
;MTRPPGKLIGAFVFLLLAMTLIGYLVFRETTIKRPPQISVTTAGYVEMCVSCHAKVKLDTAHAANVVGCSPCHLGNPLAISKKEAHKGMVLNPGDLRVVDKTCAVAGCHPTYGSRVKKSLMATNRGILATLLYYWGEADNQNGDYSVKKLMDSGRTSLALDYYRKLCATCHLWKKKNDLPGYPKFFNEKGGGCTACHDVQPKGEPRMTITSFAGDSGNDSKKNRPHPLIIKKVPEANCIRCHNRSGRIGLSYIGIFESEGYGTPYQGCEPSPHRLPGNRFYLKIADDVHHKKGMVCIDCHTQNEIMGDGTNYAHYEDQLEISCVMCHSKNPGTTRKNKKVNNIEKKNGHFVLIGKIDGRQHPLDLPNKTVCLYPGHKRVSCEACHSTWVPQCYGCHVKRDERETQLDKLTIKATAGWWQEGRSYIRYEKPMLAVWRNRVVIVTPGCQDVVTTIDKNGHISGGFNRFTMAAISPHTTQAKGRSCKDCHASPKTLGLGEGTVVEKNGKWRFFPVDKGLNTLEGRTVGLDNFVTIDGKPLQHGSRKDLRP
;
A
#
# COMPACT_ATOMS: atom_id res chain seq x y z
N MET A 1 -58.33 46.78 47.05
CA MET A 1 -57.77 45.88 46.03
C MET A 1 -56.34 45.46 46.46
N THR A 2 -56.22 44.32 47.09
CA THR A 2 -54.94 43.78 47.58
C THR A 2 -54.19 43.11 46.43
N ARG A 3 -52.97 43.55 46.13
CA ARG A 3 -52.12 42.92 45.15
C ARG A 3 -51.77 41.50 45.62
N PRO A 4 -51.88 40.46 44.75
CA PRO A 4 -51.45 39.14 45.13
C PRO A 4 -49.96 39.17 45.41
N PRO A 5 -49.47 38.46 46.44
CA PRO A 5 -48.08 38.52 46.85
C PRO A 5 -47.22 37.87 45.76
N GLY A 6 -46.16 38.56 45.30
CA GLY A 6 -45.29 38.17 44.21
C GLY A 6 -44.67 36.72 44.34
N LYS A 7 -44.67 36.19 45.55
CA LYS A 7 -44.29 34.81 45.85
C LYS A 7 -45.23 33.75 45.24
N LEU A 8 -46.56 34.07 45.15
CA LEU A 8 -47.53 33.14 44.55
C LEU A 8 -47.40 33.12 43.04
N ILE A 9 -47.11 34.24 42.40
CA ILE A 9 -46.89 34.32 40.94
C ILE A 9 -45.59 33.60 40.58
N GLY A 10 -44.51 33.76 41.36
CA GLY A 10 -43.24 33.05 41.16
C GLY A 10 -43.39 31.52 41.28
N ALA A 11 -44.16 31.05 42.28
CA ALA A 11 -44.43 29.62 42.45
C ALA A 11 -45.26 29.03 41.29
N PHE A 12 -46.24 29.78 40.77
CA PHE A 12 -47.07 29.38 39.65
C PHE A 12 -46.27 29.29 38.34
N VAL A 13 -45.39 30.26 38.06
CA VAL A 13 -44.49 30.25 36.91
C VAL A 13 -43.49 29.10 36.99
N PHE A 14 -42.94 28.84 38.18
CA PHE A 14 -42.03 27.71 38.38
C PHE A 14 -42.74 26.36 38.16
N LEU A 15 -43.97 26.21 38.65
CA LEU A 15 -44.77 24.98 38.45
C LEU A 15 -45.11 24.74 36.96
N LEU A 16 -45.43 25.81 36.24
CA LEU A 16 -45.69 25.78 34.79
C LEU A 16 -44.44 25.40 34.00
N LEU A 17 -43.28 25.93 34.32
CA LEU A 17 -42.01 25.59 33.72
C LEU A 17 -41.59 24.15 34.04
N ALA A 18 -41.81 23.69 35.28
CA ALA A 18 -41.56 22.32 35.68
C ALA A 18 -42.49 21.32 34.94
N MET A 19 -43.76 21.63 34.81
CA MET A 19 -44.72 20.81 34.05
C MET A 19 -44.41 20.79 32.55
N THR A 20 -44.01 21.91 31.95
CA THR A 20 -43.60 21.94 30.54
C THR A 20 -42.29 21.18 30.32
N LEU A 21 -41.33 21.25 31.24
CA LEU A 21 -40.10 20.48 31.18
C LEU A 21 -40.36 18.98 31.34
N ILE A 22 -41.21 18.60 32.32
CA ILE A 22 -41.62 17.19 32.50
C ILE A 22 -42.39 16.70 31.28
N GLY A 23 -43.35 17.49 30.78
CA GLY A 23 -44.07 17.18 29.54
C GLY A 23 -43.14 17.02 28.33
N TYR A 24 -42.14 17.90 28.20
CA TYR A 24 -41.12 17.81 27.16
C TYR A 24 -40.23 16.55 27.32
N LEU A 25 -39.80 16.23 28.55
CA LEU A 25 -38.99 15.03 28.81
C LEU A 25 -39.80 13.76 28.56
N VAL A 26 -41.06 13.70 29.01
CA VAL A 26 -41.98 12.58 28.74
C VAL A 26 -42.27 12.49 27.25
N PHE A 27 -42.55 13.58 26.56
CA PHE A 27 -42.75 13.60 25.11
C PHE A 27 -41.49 13.19 24.37
N ARG A 28 -40.31 13.59 24.83
CA ARG A 28 -39.02 13.18 24.27
C ARG A 28 -38.74 11.69 24.46
N GLU A 29 -39.15 11.09 25.58
CA GLU A 29 -39.04 9.66 25.82
C GLU A 29 -40.15 8.85 25.11
N THR A 30 -41.37 9.39 25.03
CA THR A 30 -42.50 8.75 24.41
C THR A 30 -42.67 9.01 22.90
N THR A 31 -41.83 9.92 22.29
CA THR A 31 -41.77 10.00 20.83
C THR A 31 -41.23 8.67 20.31
N ILE A 32 -42.18 7.77 20.11
CA ILE A 32 -41.96 6.39 19.69
C ILE A 32 -41.28 6.41 18.34
N LYS A 33 -40.01 6.24 18.42
CA LYS A 33 -39.27 5.62 17.34
C LYS A 33 -40.05 4.33 17.03
N ARG A 34 -40.39 4.15 15.76
CA ARG A 34 -41.16 3.01 15.23
C ARG A 34 -41.01 1.76 16.10
N PRO A 35 -42.11 1.01 16.36
CA PRO A 35 -42.01 -0.20 17.18
C PRO A 35 -40.88 -1.08 16.63
N PRO A 36 -40.08 -1.71 17.50
CA PRO A 36 -38.99 -2.54 17.08
C PRO A 36 -39.49 -3.64 16.13
N GLN A 37 -38.97 -3.65 14.92
CA GLN A 37 -39.32 -4.60 13.90
C GLN A 37 -38.31 -5.74 13.92
N ILE A 38 -38.78 -6.94 14.28
CA ILE A 38 -37.97 -8.15 14.13
C ILE A 38 -37.91 -8.48 12.65
N SER A 39 -36.71 -8.60 12.11
CA SER A 39 -36.48 -9.09 10.76
C SER A 39 -35.80 -10.46 10.80
N VAL A 40 -36.26 -11.36 9.94
CA VAL A 40 -35.61 -12.65 9.69
C VAL A 40 -35.00 -12.57 8.31
N THR A 41 -33.68 -12.75 8.23
CA THR A 41 -32.93 -12.67 6.98
C THR A 41 -33.08 -13.98 6.18
N THR A 42 -32.80 -13.94 4.88
CA THR A 42 -32.79 -15.15 4.03
C THR A 42 -31.77 -16.19 4.53
N ALA A 43 -30.66 -15.73 5.17
CA ALA A 43 -29.69 -16.62 5.79
C ALA A 43 -30.10 -17.14 7.18
N GLY A 44 -31.29 -16.81 7.67
CA GLY A 44 -31.87 -17.32 8.93
C GLY A 44 -31.49 -16.52 10.18
N TYR A 45 -30.84 -15.36 10.05
CA TYR A 45 -30.51 -14.50 11.19
C TYR A 45 -31.73 -13.69 11.62
N VAL A 46 -31.92 -13.57 12.94
CA VAL A 46 -33.02 -12.81 13.56
C VAL A 46 -32.45 -11.56 14.22
N GLU A 47 -32.90 -10.39 13.78
CA GLU A 47 -32.33 -9.12 14.28
C GLU A 47 -33.35 -7.97 14.23
N MET A 48 -33.07 -6.91 14.99
CA MET A 48 -33.86 -5.67 15.02
C MET A 48 -33.06 -4.44 14.55
N CYS A 49 -31.86 -4.62 14.02
CA CYS A 49 -30.93 -3.53 13.65
C CYS A 49 -31.58 -2.52 12.69
N VAL A 50 -32.33 -3.02 11.69
CA VAL A 50 -33.02 -2.18 10.71
C VAL A 50 -34.13 -1.31 11.29
N SER A 51 -34.64 -1.60 12.49
CA SER A 51 -35.61 -0.75 13.18
C SER A 51 -35.05 0.66 13.45
N CYS A 52 -33.75 0.76 13.75
CA CYS A 52 -33.04 2.01 13.96
C CYS A 52 -32.24 2.45 12.72
N HIS A 53 -31.73 1.50 11.94
CA HIS A 53 -30.83 1.71 10.81
C HIS A 53 -31.51 1.48 9.44
N ALA A 54 -32.78 1.87 9.29
CA ALA A 54 -33.60 1.64 8.09
C ALA A 54 -33.04 2.23 6.77
N LYS A 55 -32.11 3.18 6.83
CA LYS A 55 -31.56 3.87 5.65
C LYS A 55 -30.24 3.30 5.15
N VAL A 56 -29.73 2.24 5.78
CA VAL A 56 -28.46 1.63 5.37
C VAL A 56 -28.65 0.90 4.04
N LYS A 57 -27.85 1.26 3.06
CA LYS A 57 -27.77 0.57 1.75
C LYS A 57 -26.51 -0.28 1.70
N LEU A 58 -26.67 -1.53 1.30
CA LEU A 58 -25.61 -2.51 1.15
C LEU A 58 -25.59 -3.05 -0.29
N ASP A 59 -24.55 -3.78 -0.64
CA ASP A 59 -24.52 -4.54 -1.89
C ASP A 59 -25.53 -5.72 -1.84
N THR A 60 -25.80 -6.29 -3.01
CA THR A 60 -26.85 -7.33 -3.13
C THR A 60 -26.51 -8.61 -2.37
N ALA A 61 -25.23 -9.00 -2.32
CA ALA A 61 -24.80 -10.24 -1.67
C ALA A 61 -24.80 -10.13 -0.13
N HIS A 62 -24.57 -8.92 0.40
CA HIS A 62 -24.54 -8.62 1.83
C HIS A 62 -25.74 -7.77 2.28
N ALA A 63 -26.83 -7.75 1.49
CA ALA A 63 -27.99 -6.94 1.81
C ALA A 63 -28.58 -7.32 3.19
N ALA A 64 -29.14 -6.32 3.88
CA ALA A 64 -29.65 -6.49 5.24
C ALA A 64 -30.76 -7.56 5.34
N ASN A 65 -31.55 -7.75 4.29
CA ASN A 65 -32.55 -8.81 4.21
C ASN A 65 -31.99 -10.19 3.82
N VAL A 66 -30.73 -10.24 3.33
CA VAL A 66 -30.06 -11.50 2.93
C VAL A 66 -29.23 -12.05 4.07
N VAL A 67 -28.23 -11.30 4.52
CA VAL A 67 -27.28 -11.73 5.56
C VAL A 67 -27.60 -11.09 6.91
N GLY A 68 -28.11 -9.86 6.93
CA GLY A 68 -28.29 -9.06 8.14
C GLY A 68 -27.05 -8.26 8.52
N CYS A 69 -27.15 -7.56 9.63
CA CYS A 69 -26.11 -6.69 10.16
C CYS A 69 -25.24 -7.40 11.22
N SER A 70 -25.89 -8.20 12.07
CA SER A 70 -25.25 -8.85 13.22
C SER A 70 -24.15 -9.87 12.87
N PRO A 71 -24.20 -10.65 11.78
CA PRO A 71 -23.12 -11.54 11.40
C PRO A 71 -21.81 -10.81 11.08
N CYS A 72 -21.92 -9.58 10.57
CA CYS A 72 -20.77 -8.73 10.28
C CYS A 72 -20.35 -7.92 11.49
N HIS A 73 -21.30 -7.25 12.13
CA HIS A 73 -21.00 -6.27 13.18
C HIS A 73 -21.03 -6.82 14.60
N LEU A 74 -21.48 -8.04 14.80
CA LEU A 74 -21.71 -8.62 16.13
C LEU A 74 -22.69 -7.77 16.95
N GLY A 75 -22.47 -7.63 18.25
CA GLY A 75 -23.38 -6.92 19.16
C GLY A 75 -24.52 -7.81 19.64
N ASN A 76 -25.59 -7.21 20.16
CA ASN A 76 -26.79 -7.92 20.58
C ASN A 76 -27.97 -7.57 19.63
N PRO A 77 -28.27 -8.44 18.65
CA PRO A 77 -29.22 -8.13 17.58
C PRO A 77 -30.67 -7.99 18.04
N LEU A 78 -31.04 -8.49 19.22
CA LEU A 78 -32.42 -8.48 19.73
C LEU A 78 -32.61 -7.45 20.87
N ALA A 79 -31.58 -6.66 21.21
CA ALA A 79 -31.69 -5.66 22.24
C ALA A 79 -32.44 -4.41 21.75
N ILE A 80 -33.34 -3.90 22.57
CA ILE A 80 -34.17 -2.73 22.28
C ILE A 80 -33.42 -1.41 22.55
N SER A 81 -32.55 -1.38 23.57
CA SER A 81 -31.80 -0.17 23.91
C SER A 81 -30.54 -0.05 23.06
N LYS A 82 -30.20 1.18 22.67
CA LYS A 82 -28.96 1.48 21.92
C LYS A 82 -27.72 0.95 22.64
N LYS A 83 -27.64 1.09 23.96
CA LYS A 83 -26.49 0.67 24.75
C LYS A 83 -26.28 -0.84 24.69
N GLU A 84 -27.32 -1.61 24.88
CA GLU A 84 -27.24 -3.07 24.87
C GLU A 84 -27.09 -3.63 23.44
N ALA A 85 -27.77 -3.05 22.45
CA ALA A 85 -27.62 -3.46 21.04
C ALA A 85 -26.18 -3.32 20.53
N HIS A 86 -25.49 -2.28 20.93
CA HIS A 86 -24.10 -2.00 20.51
C HIS A 86 -23.03 -2.61 21.44
N LYS A 87 -23.41 -3.33 22.47
CA LYS A 87 -22.46 -4.00 23.38
C LYS A 87 -21.70 -5.10 22.61
N GLY A 88 -20.38 -4.99 22.56
CA GLY A 88 -19.53 -5.92 21.81
C GLY A 88 -19.56 -5.72 20.29
N MET A 89 -20.19 -4.65 19.79
CA MET A 89 -20.26 -4.37 18.36
C MET A 89 -18.89 -4.04 17.78
N VAL A 90 -18.65 -4.54 16.57
CA VAL A 90 -17.43 -4.33 15.79
C VAL A 90 -17.72 -3.36 14.65
N LEU A 91 -17.06 -2.20 14.65
CA LEU A 91 -17.24 -1.19 13.61
C LEU A 91 -16.66 -1.61 12.25
N ASN A 92 -15.53 -2.33 12.27
CA ASN A 92 -14.90 -2.86 11.07
C ASN A 92 -14.86 -4.40 11.10
N PRO A 93 -15.82 -5.09 10.48
CA PRO A 93 -15.86 -6.56 10.46
C PRO A 93 -14.66 -7.20 9.75
N GLY A 94 -14.02 -6.49 8.83
CA GLY A 94 -12.85 -6.97 8.09
C GLY A 94 -11.54 -6.91 8.86
N ASP A 95 -11.50 -6.34 10.05
CA ASP A 95 -10.29 -6.27 10.89
C ASP A 95 -9.78 -7.68 11.21
N LEU A 96 -8.50 -7.92 10.96
CA LEU A 96 -7.90 -9.26 11.13
C LEU A 96 -7.95 -9.80 12.57
N ARG A 97 -8.21 -8.94 13.56
CA ARG A 97 -8.39 -9.35 14.97
C ARG A 97 -9.74 -10.01 15.24
N VAL A 98 -10.73 -9.72 14.42
CA VAL A 98 -12.10 -10.20 14.60
C VAL A 98 -12.63 -10.99 13.41
N VAL A 99 -11.89 -11.03 12.31
CA VAL A 99 -12.31 -11.62 11.03
C VAL A 99 -12.77 -13.07 11.15
N ASP A 100 -12.24 -13.85 12.09
CA ASP A 100 -12.65 -15.23 12.34
C ASP A 100 -14.03 -15.35 13.00
N LYS A 101 -14.57 -14.23 13.51
CA LYS A 101 -15.93 -14.15 14.08
C LYS A 101 -16.92 -13.44 13.15
N THR A 102 -16.42 -12.92 12.03
CA THR A 102 -17.19 -12.08 11.08
C THR A 102 -17.06 -12.63 9.66
N CYS A 103 -16.18 -12.07 8.82
CA CYS A 103 -16.06 -12.46 7.41
C CYS A 103 -15.61 -13.91 7.19
N ALA A 104 -14.70 -14.45 8.03
CA ALA A 104 -14.07 -15.75 7.83
C ALA A 104 -14.75 -16.92 8.57
N VAL A 105 -16.01 -16.79 8.93
CA VAL A 105 -16.81 -17.85 9.55
C VAL A 105 -17.28 -18.89 8.54
N ALA A 106 -17.66 -20.07 9.04
CA ALA A 106 -18.29 -21.12 8.24
C ALA A 106 -19.57 -20.58 7.55
N GLY A 107 -19.79 -20.99 6.31
CA GLY A 107 -20.90 -20.50 5.49
C GLY A 107 -20.68 -19.14 4.81
N CYS A 108 -19.60 -18.40 5.16
CA CYS A 108 -19.23 -17.14 4.52
C CYS A 108 -17.90 -17.29 3.74
N HIS A 109 -16.77 -16.90 4.35
CA HIS A 109 -15.46 -16.90 3.71
C HIS A 109 -14.39 -17.66 4.54
N PRO A 110 -14.60 -18.93 4.91
CA PRO A 110 -13.82 -19.61 5.95
C PRO A 110 -12.32 -19.74 5.65
N THR A 111 -11.94 -19.90 4.38
CA THR A 111 -10.54 -20.11 3.99
C THR A 111 -9.75 -18.82 3.83
N TYR A 112 -10.42 -17.69 3.60
CA TYR A 112 -9.74 -16.44 3.25
C TYR A 112 -9.09 -15.77 4.46
N GLY A 113 -9.66 -15.86 5.64
CA GLY A 113 -9.08 -15.28 6.85
C GLY A 113 -7.66 -15.78 7.12
N SER A 114 -7.46 -17.09 7.11
CA SER A 114 -6.15 -17.71 7.34
C SER A 114 -5.14 -17.38 6.22
N ARG A 115 -5.60 -17.36 4.96
CA ARG A 115 -4.77 -17.02 3.80
C ARG A 115 -4.26 -15.58 3.89
N VAL A 116 -5.16 -14.62 4.11
CA VAL A 116 -4.83 -13.20 4.21
C VAL A 116 -3.88 -12.92 5.37
N LYS A 117 -4.07 -13.57 6.53
CA LYS A 117 -3.18 -13.43 7.70
C LYS A 117 -1.74 -13.86 7.42
N LYS A 118 -1.52 -14.76 6.45
CA LYS A 118 -0.18 -15.22 6.01
C LYS A 118 0.37 -14.44 4.82
N SER A 119 -0.43 -13.62 4.15
CA SER A 119 0.01 -12.82 3.00
C SER A 119 1.06 -11.79 3.40
N LEU A 120 1.93 -11.40 2.46
CA LEU A 120 2.95 -10.37 2.70
C LEU A 120 2.35 -9.01 3.09
N MET A 121 1.15 -8.68 2.63
CA MET A 121 0.46 -7.45 3.04
C MET A 121 0.00 -7.46 4.51
N ALA A 122 -0.24 -8.64 5.08
CA ALA A 122 -0.55 -8.77 6.50
C ALA A 122 0.71 -8.93 7.34
N THR A 123 1.66 -9.73 6.88
CA THR A 123 2.86 -10.06 7.66
C THR A 123 3.94 -8.99 7.60
N ASN A 124 4.08 -8.29 6.47
CA ASN A 124 5.25 -7.46 6.11
C ASN A 124 6.58 -8.23 6.26
N ARG A 125 6.54 -9.57 6.14
CA ARG A 125 7.68 -10.43 6.42
C ARG A 125 8.91 -10.05 5.60
N GLY A 126 8.74 -9.79 4.30
CA GLY A 126 9.85 -9.39 3.43
C GLY A 126 10.51 -8.08 3.86
N ILE A 127 9.72 -7.09 4.28
CA ILE A 127 10.25 -5.81 4.77
C ILE A 127 11.02 -6.02 6.08
N LEU A 128 10.45 -6.76 7.02
CA LEU A 128 11.05 -7.01 8.34
C LEU A 128 12.32 -7.84 8.22
N ALA A 129 12.27 -8.96 7.50
CA ALA A 129 13.42 -9.86 7.34
C ALA A 129 14.58 -9.17 6.62
N THR A 130 14.28 -8.41 5.56
CA THR A 130 15.28 -7.66 4.81
C THR A 130 15.90 -6.56 5.67
N LEU A 131 15.09 -5.76 6.37
CA LEU A 131 15.57 -4.67 7.21
C LEU A 131 16.48 -5.17 8.34
N LEU A 132 16.05 -6.20 9.07
CA LEU A 132 16.84 -6.79 10.15
C LEU A 132 18.18 -7.35 9.65
N TYR A 133 18.17 -8.05 8.52
CA TYR A 133 19.38 -8.59 7.92
C TYR A 133 20.36 -7.48 7.51
N TYR A 134 19.86 -6.44 6.83
CA TYR A 134 20.69 -5.34 6.39
C TYR A 134 21.30 -4.52 7.53
N TRP A 135 20.56 -4.39 8.61
CA TRP A 135 21.04 -3.67 9.79
C TRP A 135 21.90 -4.54 10.71
N GLY A 136 22.19 -5.79 10.30
CA GLY A 136 23.03 -6.72 11.04
C GLY A 136 22.39 -7.32 12.29
N GLU A 137 21.04 -7.27 12.35
CA GLU A 137 20.26 -7.81 13.48
C GLU A 137 19.69 -9.20 13.19
N ALA A 138 19.94 -9.76 12.03
CA ALA A 138 19.58 -11.13 11.63
C ALA A 138 20.61 -11.73 10.67
N ASP A 139 20.82 -13.04 10.77
CA ASP A 139 21.81 -13.78 9.97
C ASP A 139 21.34 -14.03 8.53
N ASN A 140 20.04 -13.93 8.26
CA ASN A 140 19.48 -14.17 6.93
C ASN A 140 18.16 -13.41 6.71
N GLN A 141 17.74 -13.35 5.45
CA GLN A 141 16.53 -12.63 5.02
C GLN A 141 15.26 -13.47 5.05
N ASN A 142 15.32 -14.71 5.49
CA ASN A 142 14.19 -15.65 5.46
C ASN A 142 13.54 -15.87 6.83
N GLY A 143 13.94 -15.08 7.84
CA GLY A 143 13.41 -15.19 9.19
C GLY A 143 11.87 -15.11 9.24
N ASP A 144 11.27 -15.84 10.17
CA ASP A 144 9.81 -15.87 10.33
C ASP A 144 9.32 -14.69 11.18
N TYR A 145 9.38 -13.50 10.58
CA TYR A 145 8.91 -12.25 11.18
C TYR A 145 7.50 -11.93 10.71
N SER A 146 6.73 -11.25 11.56
CA SER A 146 5.46 -10.65 11.13
C SER A 146 5.06 -9.48 12.01
N VAL A 147 4.24 -8.59 11.46
CA VAL A 147 3.61 -7.49 12.22
C VAL A 147 2.87 -8.02 13.44
N LYS A 148 2.12 -9.11 13.28
CA LYS A 148 1.36 -9.70 14.40
C LYS A 148 2.29 -10.14 15.53
N LYS A 149 3.38 -10.85 15.22
CA LYS A 149 4.39 -11.25 16.21
C LYS A 149 5.03 -10.06 16.92
N LEU A 150 5.30 -8.96 16.18
CA LEU A 150 5.84 -7.73 16.80
C LEU A 150 4.82 -7.03 17.71
N MET A 151 3.55 -7.07 17.35
CA MET A 151 2.47 -6.51 18.20
C MET A 151 2.31 -7.31 19.48
N ASP A 152 2.39 -8.65 19.41
CA ASP A 152 2.19 -9.54 20.55
C ASP A 152 3.38 -9.55 21.50
N SER A 153 4.61 -9.57 20.98
CA SER A 153 5.83 -9.68 21.79
C SER A 153 6.34 -8.35 22.33
N GLY A 154 5.92 -7.23 21.75
CA GLY A 154 6.50 -5.92 22.07
C GLY A 154 7.98 -5.77 21.70
N ARG A 155 8.58 -6.77 21.05
CA ARG A 155 10.01 -6.77 20.67
C ARG A 155 10.38 -5.51 19.90
N THR A 156 11.51 -4.93 20.28
CA THR A 156 12.11 -3.79 19.57
C THR A 156 13.62 -3.95 19.45
N SER A 157 14.21 -3.27 18.50
CA SER A 157 15.64 -3.12 18.24
C SER A 157 15.81 -1.85 17.41
N LEU A 158 16.99 -1.48 16.98
CA LEU A 158 17.18 -0.27 16.18
C LEU A 158 16.39 -0.36 14.85
N ALA A 159 16.54 -1.47 14.12
CA ALA A 159 15.80 -1.72 12.88
C ALA A 159 14.28 -1.81 13.10
N LEU A 160 13.85 -2.49 14.16
CA LEU A 160 12.43 -2.61 14.48
C LEU A 160 11.83 -1.28 14.95
N ASP A 161 12.57 -0.45 15.68
CA ASP A 161 12.13 0.90 16.06
C ASP A 161 11.93 1.79 14.82
N TYR A 162 12.87 1.71 13.86
CA TYR A 162 12.72 2.36 12.56
C TYR A 162 11.44 1.89 11.82
N TYR A 163 11.25 0.58 11.73
CA TYR A 163 10.05 0.01 11.11
C TYR A 163 8.77 0.49 11.79
N ARG A 164 8.68 0.39 13.12
CA ARG A 164 7.52 0.77 13.94
C ARG A 164 7.13 2.24 13.74
N LYS A 165 8.11 3.11 13.63
CA LYS A 165 7.90 4.58 13.57
C LYS A 165 7.71 5.09 12.16
N LEU A 166 8.37 4.52 11.15
CA LEU A 166 8.31 5.03 9.78
C LEU A 166 7.51 4.13 8.82
N CYS A 167 7.71 2.82 8.87
CA CYS A 167 7.14 1.91 7.88
C CYS A 167 5.76 1.34 8.24
N ALA A 168 5.44 1.20 9.53
CA ALA A 168 4.26 0.48 10.02
C ALA A 168 2.92 1.22 9.82
N THR A 169 2.74 1.89 8.70
CA THR A 169 1.45 2.45 8.28
C THR A 169 0.72 1.60 7.25
N CYS A 170 1.44 0.70 6.58
CA CYS A 170 0.93 -0.02 5.41
C CYS A 170 0.95 -1.53 5.66
N HIS A 171 0.06 -2.01 6.54
CA HIS A 171 -0.17 -3.44 6.77
C HIS A 171 -1.64 -3.69 7.14
N LEU A 172 -2.11 -4.92 6.92
CA LEU A 172 -3.54 -5.25 7.12
C LEU A 172 -3.96 -5.37 8.58
N TRP A 173 -3.03 -5.52 9.53
CA TRP A 173 -3.33 -5.52 10.97
C TRP A 173 -3.57 -4.13 11.56
N LYS A 174 -3.25 -3.05 10.83
CA LYS A 174 -3.53 -1.69 11.28
C LYS A 174 -5.05 -1.45 11.31
N LYS A 175 -5.56 -0.87 12.39
CA LYS A 175 -6.94 -0.38 12.45
C LYS A 175 -7.09 0.86 11.58
N LYS A 176 -8.24 1.02 10.95
CA LYS A 176 -8.56 2.30 10.29
C LYS A 176 -8.75 3.39 11.36
N ASN A 177 -8.23 4.58 11.07
CA ASN A 177 -8.40 5.79 11.90
C ASN A 177 -7.83 5.69 13.34
N ASP A 178 -6.76 4.95 13.53
CA ASP A 178 -6.14 4.71 14.84
C ASP A 178 -4.87 5.52 15.11
N LEU A 179 -4.41 6.32 14.15
CA LEU A 179 -3.19 7.12 14.28
C LEU A 179 -3.55 8.57 14.67
N PRO A 180 -3.43 8.96 15.95
CA PRO A 180 -3.72 10.30 16.39
C PRO A 180 -2.74 11.32 15.77
N GLY A 181 -3.27 12.47 15.32
CA GLY A 181 -2.45 13.52 14.70
C GLY A 181 -1.96 13.24 13.27
N TYR A 182 -2.26 12.07 12.71
CA TYR A 182 -1.89 11.75 11.34
C TYR A 182 -2.97 12.15 10.33
N PRO A 183 -2.57 12.56 9.12
CA PRO A 183 -3.50 12.89 8.06
C PRO A 183 -4.43 11.74 7.68
N LYS A 184 -5.62 12.07 7.17
CA LYS A 184 -6.66 11.12 6.74
C LYS A 184 -6.11 10.00 5.85
N PHE A 185 -5.31 10.34 4.84
CA PHE A 185 -4.76 9.36 3.89
C PHE A 185 -3.83 8.31 4.52
N PHE A 186 -3.23 8.57 5.69
CA PHE A 186 -2.55 7.54 6.48
C PHE A 186 -3.53 6.72 7.31
N ASN A 187 -4.51 7.39 7.89
CA ASN A 187 -5.48 6.76 8.77
C ASN A 187 -6.43 5.79 8.07
N GLU A 188 -6.72 6.01 6.78
CA GLU A 188 -7.54 5.11 5.96
C GLU A 188 -6.84 3.82 5.54
N LYS A 189 -5.52 3.70 5.73
CA LYS A 189 -4.76 2.47 5.45
C LYS A 189 -5.09 1.39 6.48
N GLY A 190 -4.94 0.13 6.07
CA GLY A 190 -5.22 -1.01 6.93
C GLY A 190 -6.71 -1.34 7.01
N GLY A 191 -7.10 -2.09 8.04
CA GLY A 191 -8.48 -2.54 8.25
C GLY A 191 -8.75 -3.97 7.76
N GLY A 192 -7.73 -4.77 7.52
CA GLY A 192 -7.88 -6.16 7.10
C GLY A 192 -8.58 -6.28 5.74
N CYS A 193 -9.64 -7.08 5.65
CA CYS A 193 -10.38 -7.30 4.40
C CYS A 193 -10.95 -6.00 3.82
N THR A 194 -11.39 -5.08 4.66
CA THR A 194 -11.93 -3.79 4.23
C THR A 194 -10.87 -2.81 3.70
N ALA A 195 -9.57 -3.14 3.81
CA ALA A 195 -8.54 -2.37 3.13
C ALA A 195 -8.72 -2.38 1.60
N CYS A 196 -9.16 -3.53 1.08
CA CYS A 196 -9.36 -3.78 -0.34
C CYS A 196 -10.83 -3.76 -0.75
N HIS A 197 -11.72 -4.39 0.04
CA HIS A 197 -13.09 -4.68 -0.36
C HIS A 197 -14.10 -3.59 0.01
N ASP A 198 -13.71 -2.58 0.78
CA ASP A 198 -14.57 -1.46 1.18
C ASP A 198 -14.47 -0.30 0.17
N VAL A 199 -15.62 0.09 -0.42
CA VAL A 199 -15.73 1.27 -1.28
C VAL A 199 -16.87 2.18 -0.83
N GLN A 200 -16.63 3.46 -0.95
CA GLN A 200 -17.72 4.44 -0.79
C GLN A 200 -18.65 4.38 -2.01
N PRO A 201 -19.98 4.51 -1.83
CA PRO A 201 -20.97 4.39 -2.91
C PRO A 201 -20.75 5.29 -4.13
N LYS A 202 -19.96 6.35 -3.99
CA LYS A 202 -19.60 7.28 -5.08
C LYS A 202 -18.14 7.11 -5.56
N GLY A 203 -17.46 6.03 -5.15
CA GLY A 203 -16.06 5.79 -5.51
C GLY A 203 -15.91 5.39 -6.97
N GLU A 204 -14.99 6.02 -7.68
CA GLU A 204 -14.63 5.64 -9.04
C GLU A 204 -13.80 4.34 -9.05
N PRO A 205 -14.06 3.42 -9.98
CA PRO A 205 -13.33 2.16 -10.06
C PRO A 205 -11.89 2.32 -10.54
N ARG A 206 -11.60 3.39 -11.26
CA ARG A 206 -10.27 3.69 -11.82
C ARG A 206 -9.71 4.98 -11.23
N MET A 207 -8.44 4.93 -10.80
CA MET A 207 -7.74 6.13 -10.36
C MET A 207 -7.39 7.02 -11.53
N THR A 208 -7.79 8.28 -11.43
CA THR A 208 -7.23 9.36 -12.26
C THR A 208 -6.30 10.21 -11.39
N ILE A 209 -5.43 10.97 -12.03
CA ILE A 209 -4.55 11.93 -11.34
C ILE A 209 -5.38 12.91 -10.51
N THR A 210 -6.48 13.39 -11.08
CA THR A 210 -7.39 14.32 -10.44
C THR A 210 -8.11 13.73 -9.24
N SER A 211 -8.55 12.46 -9.30
CA SER A 211 -9.19 11.79 -8.18
C SER A 211 -8.22 11.50 -7.02
N PHE A 212 -6.95 11.28 -7.33
CA PHE A 212 -5.92 11.07 -6.30
C PHE A 212 -5.46 12.38 -5.64
N ALA A 213 -5.35 13.46 -6.41
CA ALA A 213 -4.93 14.78 -5.94
C ALA A 213 -6.04 15.53 -5.17
N GLY A 214 -7.31 15.23 -5.47
CA GLY A 214 -8.47 15.96 -4.93
C GLY A 214 -8.88 15.62 -3.48
N ASP A 215 -8.25 14.65 -2.81
CA ASP A 215 -8.70 14.16 -1.49
C ASP A 215 -8.07 14.94 -0.31
N SER A 216 -7.96 16.26 -0.43
CA SER A 216 -7.60 17.16 0.69
C SER A 216 -8.81 17.73 1.43
N GLY A 217 -10.00 17.26 1.15
CA GLY A 217 -11.24 17.75 1.74
C GLY A 217 -11.45 17.33 3.20
N ASN A 218 -11.75 18.31 4.02
CA ASN A 218 -12.16 18.17 5.42
C ASN A 218 -13.60 17.63 5.47
N ASP A 219 -13.75 16.31 5.34
CA ASP A 219 -15.05 15.67 5.27
C ASP A 219 -15.59 15.42 6.69
N SER A 220 -16.58 16.19 7.09
CA SER A 220 -17.23 16.07 8.40
C SER A 220 -17.83 14.66 8.58
N LYS A 221 -17.52 14.01 9.68
CA LYS A 221 -17.94 12.62 10.04
C LYS A 221 -19.46 12.40 10.10
N LYS A 222 -20.28 13.45 9.98
CA LYS A 222 -21.69 13.40 10.38
C LYS A 222 -22.67 12.68 9.45
N ASN A 223 -22.34 12.35 8.19
CA ASN A 223 -23.29 11.69 7.28
C ASN A 223 -22.64 10.80 6.22
N ARG A 224 -21.63 10.01 6.58
CA ARG A 224 -21.07 9.05 5.61
C ARG A 224 -22.03 7.89 5.40
N PRO A 225 -22.36 7.54 4.15
CA PRO A 225 -23.11 6.33 3.86
C PRO A 225 -22.33 5.09 4.30
N HIS A 226 -23.02 4.01 4.60
CA HIS A 226 -22.39 2.72 4.85
C HIS A 226 -21.57 2.29 3.62
N PRO A 227 -20.30 1.89 3.77
CA PRO A 227 -19.49 1.45 2.65
C PRO A 227 -20.07 0.17 2.03
N LEU A 228 -19.90 0.01 0.72
CA LEU A 228 -20.24 -1.21 0.02
C LEU A 228 -19.09 -2.20 0.08
N ILE A 229 -19.41 -3.47 0.24
CA ILE A 229 -18.42 -4.54 0.15
C ILE A 229 -18.43 -5.09 -1.27
N ILE A 230 -17.30 -5.06 -1.94
CA ILE A 230 -17.21 -5.40 -3.35
C ILE A 230 -16.17 -6.49 -3.64
N LYS A 231 -16.47 -7.31 -4.64
CA LYS A 231 -15.54 -8.32 -5.18
C LYS A 231 -14.53 -7.71 -6.16
N LYS A 232 -14.97 -6.76 -6.97
CA LYS A 232 -14.17 -6.10 -8.00
C LYS A 232 -13.44 -4.90 -7.38
N VAL A 233 -12.27 -5.15 -6.80
CA VAL A 233 -11.50 -4.15 -6.04
C VAL A 233 -11.00 -3.04 -6.97
N PRO A 234 -11.34 -1.76 -6.71
CA PRO A 234 -10.89 -0.65 -7.51
C PRO A 234 -9.40 -0.37 -7.28
N GLU A 235 -8.74 0.11 -8.29
CA GLU A 235 -7.32 0.49 -8.28
C GLU A 235 -6.96 1.46 -7.15
N ALA A 236 -7.87 2.39 -6.83
CA ALA A 236 -7.72 3.34 -5.72
C ALA A 236 -7.37 2.67 -4.39
N ASN A 237 -7.95 1.51 -4.09
CA ASN A 237 -7.68 0.78 -2.85
C ASN A 237 -6.25 0.22 -2.81
N CYS A 238 -5.68 -0.14 -3.97
CA CYS A 238 -4.28 -0.57 -4.09
C CYS A 238 -3.34 0.62 -3.91
N ILE A 239 -3.58 1.69 -4.66
CA ILE A 239 -2.75 2.90 -4.66
C ILE A 239 -2.75 3.57 -3.28
N ARG A 240 -3.80 3.43 -2.48
CA ARG A 240 -3.84 3.94 -1.10
C ARG A 240 -2.60 3.55 -0.28
N CYS A 241 -2.02 2.37 -0.51
CA CYS A 241 -0.78 1.91 0.13
C CYS A 241 0.43 1.95 -0.81
N HIS A 242 0.24 1.63 -2.10
CA HIS A 242 1.29 1.59 -3.11
C HIS A 242 1.53 2.96 -3.79
N ASN A 243 1.74 4.02 -2.98
CA ASN A 243 1.80 5.41 -3.46
C ASN A 243 3.00 6.23 -2.95
N ARG A 244 4.01 5.59 -2.37
CA ARG A 244 5.24 6.30 -1.94
C ARG A 244 6.32 6.17 -3.00
N SER A 245 7.40 6.95 -2.87
CA SER A 245 8.57 6.92 -3.77
C SER A 245 8.96 5.49 -4.14
N GLY A 246 9.17 5.21 -5.41
CA GLY A 246 9.47 3.87 -5.90
C GLY A 246 8.33 2.87 -5.78
N ARG A 247 7.10 3.33 -5.45
CA ARG A 247 5.94 2.45 -5.33
C ARG A 247 5.20 2.32 -6.65
N ILE A 248 4.90 1.11 -6.95
CA ILE A 248 4.34 0.59 -8.20
C ILE A 248 3.06 1.32 -8.63
N GLY A 249 2.17 1.66 -7.70
CA GLY A 249 0.89 2.28 -8.03
C GLY A 249 1.03 3.65 -8.71
N LEU A 250 1.97 4.50 -8.27
CA LEU A 250 2.22 5.79 -8.92
C LEU A 250 2.88 5.61 -10.28
N SER A 251 3.88 4.73 -10.38
CA SER A 251 4.57 4.47 -11.64
C SER A 251 3.61 3.94 -12.71
N TYR A 252 2.69 3.05 -12.31
CA TYR A 252 1.70 2.46 -13.20
C TYR A 252 0.79 3.52 -13.85
N ILE A 253 0.36 4.51 -13.08
CA ILE A 253 -0.42 5.66 -13.59
C ILE A 253 0.46 6.80 -14.12
N GLY A 254 1.73 6.55 -14.35
CA GLY A 254 2.69 7.47 -14.96
C GLY A 254 3.08 8.66 -14.11
N ILE A 255 2.99 8.55 -12.80
CA ILE A 255 3.33 9.60 -11.85
C ILE A 255 4.62 9.26 -11.13
N PHE A 256 5.51 10.24 -11.07
CA PHE A 256 6.70 10.20 -10.25
C PHE A 256 6.56 11.17 -9.07
N GLU A 257 6.71 10.68 -7.84
CA GLU A 257 6.74 11.52 -6.65
C GLU A 257 8.03 12.34 -6.65
N SER A 258 7.90 13.66 -6.79
CA SER A 258 8.98 14.60 -6.55
C SER A 258 8.86 15.11 -5.12
N GLU A 259 9.94 15.26 -4.41
CA GLU A 259 9.91 15.43 -2.94
C GLU A 259 9.44 16.77 -2.40
N GLY A 260 8.77 17.58 -3.19
CA GLY A 260 8.23 18.84 -2.70
C GLY A 260 9.24 19.94 -2.39
N TYR A 261 10.52 19.63 -2.45
CA TYR A 261 11.56 20.65 -2.45
C TYR A 261 11.68 21.31 -3.82
N GLY A 262 10.51 21.48 -4.46
CA GLY A 262 10.44 22.17 -5.70
C GLY A 262 11.56 21.78 -6.63
N THR A 263 11.36 20.83 -7.51
CA THR A 263 12.10 21.02 -8.75
C THR A 263 11.87 22.47 -9.13
N PRO A 264 12.88 23.18 -9.66
CA PRO A 264 12.77 24.61 -10.00
C PRO A 264 11.55 24.95 -10.87
N TYR A 265 10.89 23.97 -11.42
CA TYR A 265 9.73 24.04 -12.28
C TYR A 265 8.38 24.06 -11.56
N GLN A 266 8.30 23.65 -10.30
CA GLN A 266 7.03 23.51 -9.58
C GLN A 266 6.51 24.82 -8.97
N GLY A 267 7.32 25.83 -8.86
CA GLY A 267 6.91 27.15 -8.40
C GLY A 267 6.31 28.05 -9.47
N CYS A 268 6.43 27.68 -10.73
CA CYS A 268 5.99 28.49 -11.88
C CYS A 268 4.67 28.00 -12.50
N GLU A 269 4.14 26.84 -12.07
CA GLU A 269 2.88 26.33 -12.60
C GLU A 269 1.68 26.89 -11.83
N PRO A 270 0.59 27.30 -12.53
CA PRO A 270 -0.62 27.83 -11.90
C PRO A 270 -1.33 26.84 -10.98
N SER A 271 -1.08 25.54 -11.13
CA SER A 271 -1.63 24.47 -10.31
C SER A 271 -0.54 23.47 -9.97
N PRO A 272 0.06 23.52 -8.78
CA PRO A 272 1.06 22.57 -8.39
C PRO A 272 0.45 21.16 -8.35
N HIS A 273 1.12 20.21 -8.97
CA HIS A 273 0.76 18.80 -8.97
C HIS A 273 0.95 18.20 -7.57
N ARG A 274 -0.11 18.14 -6.78
CA ARG A 274 -0.07 17.69 -5.38
C ARG A 274 -0.57 16.26 -5.21
N LEU A 275 0.14 15.53 -4.35
CA LEU A 275 -0.29 14.26 -3.80
C LEU A 275 -0.73 14.46 -2.35
N PRO A 276 -1.55 13.55 -1.78
CA PRO A 276 -1.90 13.61 -0.36
C PRO A 276 -0.67 13.68 0.54
N GLY A 277 -0.73 14.54 1.58
CA GLY A 277 0.36 14.71 2.56
C GLY A 277 1.45 15.67 2.13
N ASN A 278 1.09 16.74 1.44
CA ASN A 278 2.03 17.80 1.00
C ASN A 278 3.19 17.27 0.14
N ARG A 279 2.91 16.25 -0.65
CA ARG A 279 3.85 15.72 -1.64
C ARG A 279 3.51 16.28 -3.02
N PHE A 280 4.48 16.28 -3.89
CA PHE A 280 4.32 16.75 -5.27
C PHE A 280 4.65 15.63 -6.26
N TYR A 281 4.18 15.77 -7.49
CA TYR A 281 4.48 14.81 -8.54
C TYR A 281 4.78 15.46 -9.89
N LEU A 282 5.50 14.71 -10.69
CA LEU A 282 5.66 14.96 -12.12
C LEU A 282 4.89 13.88 -12.89
N LYS A 283 4.21 14.29 -13.95
CA LYS A 283 3.64 13.35 -14.91
C LYS A 283 4.73 12.96 -15.91
N ILE A 284 5.06 11.66 -15.96
CA ILE A 284 6.06 11.12 -16.89
C ILE A 284 5.35 10.42 -18.04
N ALA A 285 5.05 9.13 -17.89
CA ALA A 285 4.35 8.34 -18.89
C ALA A 285 3.67 7.15 -18.20
N ASP A 286 2.41 6.92 -18.52
CA ASP A 286 1.63 5.78 -18.03
C ASP A 286 2.26 4.47 -18.54
N ASP A 287 2.16 3.42 -17.73
CA ASP A 287 2.37 2.05 -18.23
C ASP A 287 1.41 1.77 -19.39
N VAL A 288 1.86 1.06 -20.40
CA VAL A 288 1.05 0.78 -21.59
C VAL A 288 -0.25 0.04 -21.27
N HIS A 289 -0.24 -0.81 -20.26
CA HIS A 289 -1.43 -1.54 -19.82
C HIS A 289 -2.43 -0.60 -19.15
N HIS A 290 -1.96 0.31 -18.28
CA HIS A 290 -2.81 1.35 -17.70
C HIS A 290 -3.40 2.27 -18.77
N LYS A 291 -2.58 2.71 -19.73
CA LYS A 291 -3.01 3.54 -20.86
C LYS A 291 -4.13 2.86 -21.68
N LYS A 292 -4.05 1.53 -21.83
CA LYS A 292 -5.10 0.73 -22.47
C LYS A 292 -6.34 0.48 -21.59
N GLY A 293 -6.33 0.91 -20.32
CA GLY A 293 -7.46 0.82 -19.41
C GLY A 293 -7.43 -0.37 -18.46
N MET A 294 -6.36 -1.16 -18.44
CA MET A 294 -6.21 -2.25 -17.48
C MET A 294 -5.94 -1.71 -16.07
N VAL A 295 -6.48 -2.39 -15.07
CA VAL A 295 -6.27 -2.08 -13.65
C VAL A 295 -5.50 -3.21 -12.95
N CYS A 296 -5.04 -2.95 -11.73
CA CYS A 296 -4.17 -3.86 -10.99
C CYS A 296 -4.68 -5.31 -10.96
N ILE A 297 -5.98 -5.50 -10.69
CA ILE A 297 -6.58 -6.85 -10.58
C ILE A 297 -6.74 -7.56 -11.91
N ASP A 298 -6.62 -6.89 -13.05
CA ASP A 298 -6.70 -7.56 -14.36
C ASP A 298 -5.52 -8.51 -14.55
N CYS A 299 -4.36 -8.12 -14.00
CA CYS A 299 -3.15 -8.93 -14.00
C CYS A 299 -3.01 -9.74 -12.69
N HIS A 300 -3.04 -9.06 -11.54
CA HIS A 300 -2.76 -9.69 -10.25
C HIS A 300 -3.85 -10.68 -9.84
N THR A 301 -3.42 -11.88 -9.45
CA THR A 301 -4.33 -12.95 -9.08
C THR A 301 -4.80 -12.82 -7.63
N GLN A 302 -5.91 -13.46 -7.33
CA GLN A 302 -6.42 -13.55 -5.96
C GLN A 302 -5.40 -14.19 -5.00
N ASN A 303 -4.65 -15.20 -5.45
CA ASN A 303 -3.66 -15.86 -4.62
C ASN A 303 -2.47 -14.95 -4.28
N GLU A 304 -2.06 -14.10 -5.22
CA GLU A 304 -1.01 -13.10 -4.95
C GLU A 304 -1.48 -12.07 -3.92
N ILE A 305 -2.70 -11.55 -4.10
CA ILE A 305 -3.21 -10.45 -3.29
C ILE A 305 -3.64 -10.93 -1.89
N MET A 306 -4.43 -12.01 -1.84
CA MET A 306 -5.00 -12.52 -0.59
C MET A 306 -4.15 -13.62 0.06
N GLY A 307 -3.04 -14.01 -0.57
CA GLY A 307 -2.25 -15.17 -0.18
C GLY A 307 -2.87 -16.49 -0.64
N ASP A 308 -2.07 -17.52 -0.73
CA ASP A 308 -2.49 -18.91 -1.04
C ASP A 308 -2.46 -19.84 0.18
N GLY A 309 -2.15 -19.28 1.35
CA GLY A 309 -1.98 -20.01 2.60
C GLY A 309 -0.52 -20.24 2.99
N THR A 310 0.42 -19.96 2.09
CA THR A 310 1.86 -20.05 2.36
C THR A 310 2.37 -18.75 2.99
N ASN A 311 3.28 -18.87 3.93
CA ASN A 311 3.93 -17.73 4.57
C ASN A 311 5.25 -17.40 3.85
N TYR A 312 5.17 -16.66 2.75
CA TYR A 312 6.33 -16.28 1.96
C TYR A 312 7.22 -15.26 2.67
N ALA A 313 8.55 -15.37 2.45
CA ALA A 313 9.52 -14.37 2.92
C ALA A 313 9.63 -13.19 1.95
N HIS A 314 9.53 -13.44 0.66
CA HIS A 314 9.77 -12.45 -0.39
C HIS A 314 8.61 -12.39 -1.39
N TYR A 315 8.41 -11.22 -1.99
CA TYR A 315 7.32 -11.00 -2.93
C TYR A 315 7.46 -11.81 -4.22
N GLU A 316 8.69 -12.09 -4.65
CA GLU A 316 8.97 -12.88 -5.86
C GLU A 316 8.42 -14.31 -5.76
N ASP A 317 8.33 -14.82 -4.54
CA ASP A 317 7.84 -16.18 -4.28
C ASP A 317 6.30 -16.19 -4.16
N GLN A 318 5.70 -15.08 -3.72
CA GLN A 318 4.24 -14.93 -3.66
C GLN A 318 3.63 -14.62 -5.03
N LEU A 319 4.31 -13.87 -5.89
CA LEU A 319 3.81 -13.50 -7.21
C LEU A 319 3.61 -14.72 -8.12
N GLU A 320 2.50 -14.73 -8.84
CA GLU A 320 2.14 -15.76 -9.83
C GLU A 320 2.20 -15.23 -11.26
N ILE A 321 2.02 -13.91 -11.43
CA ILE A 321 1.99 -13.29 -12.76
C ILE A 321 3.38 -13.17 -13.38
N SER A 322 3.38 -13.12 -14.70
CA SER A 322 4.54 -12.81 -15.52
C SER A 322 4.08 -12.30 -16.88
N CYS A 323 4.95 -11.61 -17.59
CA CYS A 323 4.65 -11.12 -18.95
C CYS A 323 4.23 -12.26 -19.88
N VAL A 324 4.89 -13.43 -19.77
CA VAL A 324 4.59 -14.62 -20.61
C VAL A 324 3.25 -15.28 -20.28
N MET A 325 2.63 -14.96 -19.15
CA MET A 325 1.27 -15.40 -18.85
C MET A 325 0.26 -14.89 -19.90
N CYS A 326 0.49 -13.69 -20.43
CA CYS A 326 -0.31 -13.10 -21.49
C CYS A 326 0.40 -13.14 -22.84
N HIS A 327 1.68 -12.79 -22.89
CA HIS A 327 2.48 -12.67 -24.12
C HIS A 327 3.23 -13.98 -24.44
N SER A 328 2.48 -15.03 -24.77
CA SER A 328 3.02 -16.33 -25.20
C SER A 328 2.10 -16.99 -26.22
N LYS A 329 2.57 -18.05 -26.86
CA LYS A 329 1.73 -18.82 -27.80
C LYS A 329 0.48 -19.43 -27.15
N ASN A 330 0.61 -19.83 -25.88
CA ASN A 330 -0.47 -20.43 -25.09
C ASN A 330 -0.63 -19.65 -23.78
N PRO A 331 -1.26 -18.45 -23.84
CA PRO A 331 -1.44 -17.63 -22.66
C PRO A 331 -2.49 -18.22 -21.70
N GLY A 332 -2.54 -17.72 -20.49
CA GLY A 332 -3.56 -18.09 -19.51
C GLY A 332 -3.08 -19.02 -18.39
N THR A 333 -1.75 -19.22 -18.26
CA THR A 333 -1.19 -20.00 -17.16
C THR A 333 -0.18 -19.19 -16.37
N THR A 334 -0.32 -19.15 -15.06
CA THR A 334 0.59 -18.44 -14.14
C THR A 334 1.93 -19.20 -14.00
N ARG A 335 2.94 -18.53 -13.38
CA ARG A 335 4.23 -19.17 -13.04
C ARG A 335 4.08 -20.38 -12.09
N LYS A 336 2.97 -20.46 -11.35
CA LYS A 336 2.64 -21.58 -10.45
C LYS A 336 1.70 -22.60 -11.09
N ASN A 337 1.66 -22.63 -12.43
CA ASN A 337 0.85 -23.55 -13.23
C ASN A 337 -0.65 -23.51 -12.94
N LYS A 338 -1.18 -22.35 -12.52
CA LYS A 338 -2.61 -22.15 -12.29
C LYS A 338 -3.23 -21.45 -13.49
N LYS A 339 -4.44 -21.86 -13.86
CA LYS A 339 -5.20 -21.24 -14.94
C LYS A 339 -5.68 -19.85 -14.53
N VAL A 340 -5.59 -18.90 -15.44
CA VAL A 340 -6.11 -17.54 -15.33
C VAL A 340 -7.49 -17.48 -15.97
N ASN A 341 -8.49 -17.02 -15.23
CA ASN A 341 -9.92 -17.10 -15.64
C ASN A 341 -10.40 -15.91 -16.48
N ASN A 342 -9.58 -14.91 -16.67
CA ASN A 342 -9.93 -13.75 -17.51
C ASN A 342 -9.13 -13.69 -18.81
N ILE A 343 -8.54 -14.80 -19.26
CA ILE A 343 -7.95 -14.95 -20.58
C ILE A 343 -8.76 -15.97 -21.35
N GLU A 344 -9.28 -15.57 -22.50
CA GLU A 344 -10.16 -16.36 -23.35
C GLU A 344 -9.68 -16.34 -24.79
N LYS A 345 -10.05 -17.37 -25.58
CA LYS A 345 -9.83 -17.39 -27.03
C LYS A 345 -11.13 -16.96 -27.72
N LYS A 346 -11.08 -15.86 -28.48
CA LYS A 346 -12.20 -15.31 -29.25
C LYS A 346 -11.78 -15.11 -30.70
N ASN A 347 -12.56 -15.61 -31.63
CA ASN A 347 -12.29 -15.48 -33.09
C ASN A 347 -10.86 -15.85 -33.48
N GLY A 348 -10.30 -16.91 -32.89
CA GLY A 348 -8.94 -17.38 -33.17
C GLY A 348 -7.83 -16.66 -32.40
N HIS A 349 -8.10 -15.54 -31.75
CA HIS A 349 -7.14 -14.73 -30.99
C HIS A 349 -7.37 -14.83 -29.50
N PHE A 350 -6.31 -14.70 -28.71
CA PHE A 350 -6.42 -14.60 -27.27
C PHE A 350 -6.68 -13.17 -26.84
N VAL A 351 -7.59 -13.00 -25.87
CA VAL A 351 -7.93 -11.72 -25.27
C VAL A 351 -7.94 -11.84 -23.75
N LEU A 352 -7.48 -10.80 -23.07
CA LEU A 352 -7.68 -10.63 -21.64
C LEU A 352 -8.95 -9.80 -21.44
N ILE A 353 -9.83 -10.28 -20.55
CA ILE A 353 -11.07 -9.59 -20.19
C ILE A 353 -10.83 -8.79 -18.91
N GLY A 354 -11.05 -7.49 -18.96
CA GLY A 354 -10.98 -6.61 -17.80
C GLY A 354 -11.98 -7.03 -16.72
N LYS A 355 -11.49 -7.26 -15.51
CA LYS A 355 -12.34 -7.80 -14.42
C LYS A 355 -13.37 -6.81 -13.90
N ILE A 356 -13.11 -5.50 -14.08
CA ILE A 356 -14.05 -4.45 -13.66
C ILE A 356 -15.04 -4.13 -14.76
N ASP A 357 -14.56 -3.78 -15.95
CA ASP A 357 -15.34 -3.20 -17.04
C ASP A 357 -15.73 -4.20 -18.14
N GLY A 358 -15.13 -5.39 -18.14
CA GLY A 358 -15.38 -6.41 -19.18
C GLY A 358 -14.71 -6.09 -20.52
N ARG A 359 -13.88 -5.05 -20.60
CA ARG A 359 -13.21 -4.66 -21.84
C ARG A 359 -12.28 -5.78 -22.31
N GLN A 360 -12.25 -5.98 -23.61
CA GLN A 360 -11.38 -6.97 -24.25
C GLN A 360 -10.06 -6.32 -24.64
N HIS A 361 -8.96 -6.91 -24.18
CA HIS A 361 -7.59 -6.50 -24.50
C HIS A 361 -6.93 -7.61 -25.34
N PRO A 362 -6.70 -7.39 -26.64
CA PRO A 362 -5.98 -8.37 -27.47
C PRO A 362 -4.59 -8.64 -26.92
N LEU A 363 -4.17 -9.90 -26.95
CA LEU A 363 -2.86 -10.34 -26.46
C LEU A 363 -1.90 -10.50 -27.63
N ASP A 364 -0.92 -9.62 -27.69
CA ASP A 364 0.11 -9.63 -28.74
C ASP A 364 1.22 -10.65 -28.39
N LEU A 365 1.70 -11.35 -29.41
CA LEU A 365 2.86 -12.24 -29.27
C LEU A 365 4.17 -11.45 -29.26
N PRO A 366 5.19 -11.90 -28.51
CA PRO A 366 6.51 -11.29 -28.56
C PRO A 366 7.13 -11.40 -29.96
N ASN A 367 7.89 -10.38 -30.36
CA ASN A 367 8.67 -10.42 -31.59
C ASN A 367 9.75 -11.50 -31.49
N LYS A 368 9.69 -12.51 -32.37
CA LYS A 368 10.58 -13.68 -32.31
C LYS A 368 12.05 -13.31 -32.52
N THR A 369 12.34 -12.32 -33.34
CA THR A 369 13.72 -11.97 -33.70
C THR A 369 14.45 -11.30 -32.54
N VAL A 370 13.78 -10.42 -31.80
CA VAL A 370 14.40 -9.63 -30.74
C VAL A 370 14.21 -10.28 -29.36
N CYS A 371 12.97 -10.66 -29.03
CA CYS A 371 12.65 -11.18 -27.68
C CYS A 371 13.19 -12.60 -27.45
N LEU A 372 13.41 -13.37 -28.50
CA LEU A 372 13.93 -14.73 -28.42
C LEU A 372 15.41 -14.85 -28.82
N TYR A 373 16.10 -13.72 -28.92
CA TYR A 373 17.55 -13.74 -29.20
C TYR A 373 18.30 -14.55 -28.13
N PRO A 374 19.17 -15.51 -28.53
CA PRO A 374 19.79 -16.41 -27.57
C PRO A 374 20.58 -15.72 -26.45
N GLY A 375 21.23 -14.60 -26.74
CA GLY A 375 21.96 -13.78 -25.75
C GLY A 375 21.07 -13.12 -24.70
N HIS A 376 19.77 -13.00 -24.94
CA HIS A 376 18.82 -12.33 -24.04
C HIS A 376 17.97 -13.28 -23.19
N LYS A 377 18.24 -14.59 -23.20
CA LYS A 377 17.46 -15.59 -22.44
C LYS A 377 17.32 -15.28 -20.94
N ARG A 378 18.32 -14.61 -20.37
CA ARG A 378 18.33 -14.21 -18.96
C ARG A 378 17.72 -12.82 -18.71
N VAL A 379 17.50 -12.03 -19.74
CA VAL A 379 16.99 -10.68 -19.61
C VAL A 379 15.50 -10.72 -19.32
N SER A 380 15.06 -10.02 -18.27
CA SER A 380 13.63 -9.91 -17.98
C SER A 380 12.96 -8.98 -18.99
N CYS A 381 11.68 -9.21 -19.28
CA CYS A 381 10.94 -8.38 -20.22
C CYS A 381 10.92 -6.92 -19.77
N GLU A 382 10.77 -6.70 -18.47
CA GLU A 382 10.79 -5.35 -17.87
C GLU A 382 12.12 -4.64 -18.11
N ALA A 383 13.24 -5.37 -18.10
CA ALA A 383 14.56 -4.79 -18.35
C ALA A 383 14.66 -4.12 -19.72
N CYS A 384 13.93 -4.67 -20.72
CA CYS A 384 13.83 -4.11 -22.05
C CYS A 384 12.68 -3.08 -22.18
N HIS A 385 11.53 -3.36 -21.58
CA HIS A 385 10.30 -2.63 -21.86
C HIS A 385 9.99 -1.50 -20.87
N SER A 386 10.61 -1.45 -19.71
CA SER A 386 10.46 -0.31 -18.80
C SER A 386 11.31 0.86 -19.26
N THR A 387 10.71 2.06 -19.31
CA THR A 387 11.38 3.26 -19.82
C THR A 387 11.99 4.13 -18.75
N TRP A 388 11.47 4.03 -17.53
CA TRP A 388 11.99 4.75 -16.37
C TRP A 388 11.75 3.97 -15.09
N VAL A 389 12.50 4.30 -14.06
CA VAL A 389 12.35 3.75 -12.72
C VAL A 389 12.56 4.88 -11.70
N PRO A 390 11.73 4.98 -10.66
CA PRO A 390 11.98 5.90 -9.57
C PRO A 390 13.19 5.41 -8.77
N GLN A 391 14.13 6.32 -8.52
CA GLN A 391 15.35 6.07 -7.76
C GLN A 391 15.49 7.09 -6.66
N CYS A 392 15.67 6.62 -5.44
CA CYS A 392 15.87 7.46 -4.27
C CYS A 392 17.25 7.20 -3.71
N TYR A 393 18.13 8.20 -3.80
CA TYR A 393 19.51 8.13 -3.35
C TYR A 393 19.72 8.91 -2.06
N GLY A 394 20.68 8.45 -1.27
CA GLY A 394 21.25 9.20 -0.16
C GLY A 394 20.27 9.50 0.95
N CYS A 395 19.38 8.58 1.25
CA CYS A 395 18.54 8.72 2.41
C CYS A 395 19.35 8.53 3.68
N HIS A 396 19.55 9.63 4.36
CA HIS A 396 20.16 9.64 5.67
C HIS A 396 19.06 9.64 6.74
N VAL A 397 19.10 8.68 7.63
CA VAL A 397 18.18 8.60 8.76
C VAL A 397 18.93 8.80 10.06
N LYS A 398 18.43 9.73 10.84
CA LYS A 398 18.98 10.12 12.13
C LYS A 398 17.98 9.75 13.21
N ARG A 399 18.42 8.99 14.22
CA ARG A 399 17.64 8.70 15.41
C ARG A 399 18.12 9.53 16.59
N ASP A 400 17.25 10.35 17.13
CA ASP A 400 17.58 11.20 18.29
C ASP A 400 16.82 10.67 19.53
N GLU A 401 17.55 10.19 20.53
CA GLU A 401 16.96 9.62 21.76
C GLU A 401 16.40 10.66 22.73
N ARG A 402 16.70 11.94 22.53
CA ARG A 402 16.17 13.03 23.34
C ARG A 402 14.70 13.31 23.06
N GLU A 403 14.22 12.89 21.92
CA GLU A 403 12.85 13.13 21.48
C GLU A 403 12.03 11.84 21.42
N THR A 404 10.72 11.99 21.30
CA THR A 404 9.78 10.86 21.18
C THR A 404 9.07 10.87 19.84
N GLN A 405 8.68 9.70 19.37
CA GLN A 405 7.87 9.54 18.16
C GLN A 405 6.81 8.46 18.35
N LEU A 406 5.69 8.61 17.63
CA LEU A 406 4.63 7.62 17.67
C LEU A 406 5.09 6.26 17.13
N ASP A 407 5.08 5.24 17.97
CA ASP A 407 5.12 3.85 17.57
C ASP A 407 3.76 3.48 16.97
N LYS A 408 3.72 3.22 15.68
CA LYS A 408 2.50 2.97 14.93
C LYS A 408 1.89 1.57 15.15
N LEU A 409 2.58 0.69 15.86
CA LEU A 409 2.03 -0.62 16.25
C LEU A 409 1.33 -0.56 17.61
N THR A 410 1.89 0.18 18.55
CA THR A 410 1.32 0.31 19.91
C THR A 410 0.45 1.55 20.10
N ILE A 411 0.52 2.51 19.16
CA ILE A 411 -0.16 3.82 19.23
C ILE A 411 0.27 4.60 20.48
N LYS A 412 1.52 4.46 20.87
CA LYS A 412 2.14 5.16 22.01
C LYS A 412 3.38 5.91 21.55
N ALA A 413 3.62 7.09 22.09
CA ALA A 413 4.90 7.77 21.91
C ALA A 413 6.00 7.00 22.68
N THR A 414 7.12 6.76 21.98
CA THR A 414 8.29 6.07 22.54
C THR A 414 9.56 6.86 22.24
N ALA A 415 10.60 6.71 23.05
CA ALA A 415 11.87 7.41 22.87
C ALA A 415 12.52 7.11 21.51
N GLY A 416 13.23 8.09 21.00
CA GLY A 416 13.89 8.05 19.70
C GLY A 416 13.01 8.58 18.57
N TRP A 417 13.33 9.77 18.09
CA TRP A 417 12.72 10.38 16.92
C TRP A 417 13.57 10.13 15.69
N TRP A 418 12.94 9.59 14.64
CA TRP A 418 13.58 9.35 13.37
C TRP A 418 13.32 10.51 12.41
N GLN A 419 14.37 11.13 11.97
CA GLN A 419 14.38 12.14 10.92
C GLN A 419 14.93 11.53 9.64
N GLU A 420 14.18 11.63 8.54
CA GLU A 420 14.65 11.26 7.21
C GLU A 420 15.16 12.51 6.49
N GLY A 421 16.44 12.51 6.15
CA GLY A 421 17.03 13.46 5.22
C GLY A 421 17.31 12.76 3.90
N ARG A 422 16.70 13.21 2.83
CA ARG A 422 16.91 12.66 1.49
C ARG A 422 17.80 13.57 0.69
N SER A 423 18.78 13.03 -0.02
CA SER A 423 19.62 13.85 -0.89
C SER A 423 18.89 14.21 -2.17
N TYR A 424 18.27 13.26 -2.84
CA TYR A 424 17.41 13.50 -4.00
C TYR A 424 16.65 12.25 -4.44
N ILE A 425 15.51 12.47 -5.09
CA ILE A 425 14.77 11.45 -5.85
C ILE A 425 14.88 11.78 -7.34
N ARG A 426 15.11 10.76 -8.15
CA ARG A 426 15.18 10.88 -9.60
C ARG A 426 14.25 9.87 -10.27
N TYR A 427 13.83 10.17 -11.49
CA TYR A 427 13.36 9.18 -12.44
C TYR A 427 14.44 8.98 -13.50
N GLU A 428 14.88 7.75 -13.66
CA GLU A 428 16.05 7.44 -14.48
C GLU A 428 15.72 6.29 -15.45
N LYS A 429 16.52 6.14 -16.50
CA LYS A 429 16.54 4.91 -17.27
C LYS A 429 16.90 3.74 -16.36
N PRO A 430 16.22 2.58 -16.49
CA PRO A 430 16.46 1.45 -15.58
C PRO A 430 17.91 0.99 -15.57
N MET A 431 18.50 0.92 -14.40
CA MET A 431 19.74 0.19 -14.14
C MET A 431 19.45 -1.31 -14.11
N LEU A 432 20.39 -2.10 -14.59
CA LEU A 432 20.27 -3.55 -14.64
C LEU A 432 21.33 -4.22 -13.76
N ALA A 433 20.93 -5.32 -13.13
CA ALA A 433 21.82 -6.20 -12.39
C ALA A 433 21.38 -7.66 -12.53
N VAL A 434 22.25 -8.57 -12.13
CA VAL A 434 21.91 -10.01 -12.09
C VAL A 434 21.32 -10.34 -10.72
N TRP A 435 20.08 -10.80 -10.72
CA TRP A 435 19.37 -11.27 -9.54
C TRP A 435 18.72 -12.62 -9.82
N ARG A 436 18.91 -13.61 -8.93
CA ARG A 436 18.39 -14.98 -9.12
C ARG A 436 18.64 -15.53 -10.54
N ASN A 437 19.86 -15.34 -11.03
CA ASN A 437 20.32 -15.73 -12.36
C ASN A 437 19.60 -15.07 -13.55
N ARG A 438 18.88 -13.95 -13.32
CA ARG A 438 18.24 -13.15 -14.37
C ARG A 438 18.78 -11.75 -14.38
N VAL A 439 18.81 -11.11 -15.53
CA VAL A 439 19.09 -9.68 -15.68
C VAL A 439 17.79 -8.92 -15.43
N VAL A 440 17.75 -8.15 -14.37
CA VAL A 440 16.56 -7.47 -13.87
C VAL A 440 16.83 -5.99 -13.65
N ILE A 441 15.79 -5.20 -13.55
CA ILE A 441 15.87 -3.81 -13.11
C ILE A 441 16.18 -3.77 -11.62
N VAL A 442 17.09 -2.89 -11.24
CA VAL A 442 17.37 -2.58 -9.84
C VAL A 442 17.24 -1.09 -9.56
N THR A 443 16.88 -0.77 -8.34
CA THR A 443 16.78 0.60 -7.83
C THR A 443 17.38 0.65 -6.44
N PRO A 444 17.87 1.80 -5.98
CA PRO A 444 18.27 1.96 -4.58
C PRO A 444 17.15 1.51 -3.65
N GLY A 445 17.50 0.65 -2.73
CA GLY A 445 16.60 0.12 -1.70
C GLY A 445 16.37 1.11 -0.56
N CYS A 446 15.90 0.58 0.57
CA CYS A 446 15.75 1.40 1.76
C CYS A 446 17.11 1.78 2.36
N GLN A 447 17.09 2.81 3.10
CA GLN A 447 18.11 3.63 3.68
C GLN A 447 19.20 2.93 4.42
N ASP A 448 20.38 3.40 4.16
CA ASP A 448 21.52 2.72 4.69
C ASP A 448 22.60 3.66 5.22
N VAL A 449 22.29 4.95 5.34
CA VAL A 449 23.09 5.89 6.12
C VAL A 449 22.32 6.19 7.40
N VAL A 450 22.73 5.56 8.49
CA VAL A 450 22.07 5.65 9.79
C VAL A 450 23.00 6.32 10.79
N THR A 451 22.49 7.30 11.54
CA THR A 451 23.19 7.91 12.67
C THR A 451 22.27 7.85 13.89
N THR A 452 22.81 7.44 15.03
CA THR A 452 22.11 7.47 16.32
C THR A 452 22.72 8.51 17.23
N ILE A 453 21.87 9.26 17.93
CA ILE A 453 22.23 10.25 18.94
C ILE A 453 21.68 9.81 20.27
N ASP A 454 22.51 9.81 21.28
CA ASP A 454 22.15 9.44 22.64
C ASP A 454 21.36 10.55 23.37
N LYS A 455 21.00 10.28 24.62
CA LYS A 455 20.28 11.21 25.48
C LYS A 455 21.06 12.48 25.83
N ASN A 456 22.39 12.45 25.69
CA ASN A 456 23.28 13.58 25.94
C ASN A 456 23.52 14.42 24.68
N GLY A 457 23.02 13.99 23.52
CA GLY A 457 23.21 14.68 22.25
C GLY A 457 24.48 14.27 21.50
N HIS A 458 25.20 13.25 21.96
CA HIS A 458 26.39 12.75 21.28
C HIS A 458 26.03 11.67 20.24
N ILE A 459 26.82 11.56 19.19
CA ILE A 459 26.70 10.44 18.24
C ILE A 459 27.10 9.15 18.96
N SER A 460 26.13 8.26 19.14
CA SER A 460 26.32 6.98 19.84
C SER A 460 26.58 5.81 18.90
N GLY A 461 26.34 5.98 17.58
CA GLY A 461 26.57 4.94 16.60
C GLY A 461 26.06 5.30 15.22
N GLY A 462 26.19 4.36 14.30
CA GLY A 462 25.70 4.50 12.94
C GLY A 462 26.40 3.54 11.99
N PHE A 463 25.87 3.43 10.78
CA PHE A 463 26.47 2.66 9.70
C PHE A 463 26.08 3.24 8.34
N ASN A 464 26.86 2.91 7.33
CA ASN A 464 26.62 3.33 5.95
C ASN A 464 26.54 2.08 5.07
N ARG A 465 25.38 1.84 4.47
CA ARG A 465 25.18 0.78 3.48
C ARG A 465 24.24 1.28 2.41
N PHE A 466 24.50 0.93 1.16
CA PHE A 466 23.60 1.17 0.05
C PHE A 466 23.11 -0.16 -0.51
N THR A 467 21.80 -0.36 -0.48
CA THR A 467 21.18 -1.56 -1.06
C THR A 467 20.58 -1.24 -2.41
N MET A 468 20.75 -2.16 -3.34
CA MET A 468 20.05 -2.15 -4.62
C MET A 468 19.07 -3.31 -4.62
N ALA A 469 17.80 -3.03 -4.81
CA ALA A 469 16.72 -4.01 -4.81
C ALA A 469 16.20 -4.24 -6.23
N ALA A 470 15.97 -5.49 -6.59
CA ALA A 470 15.25 -5.83 -7.81
C ALA A 470 13.81 -5.30 -7.74
N ILE A 471 13.33 -4.72 -8.83
CA ILE A 471 12.00 -4.12 -8.91
C ILE A 471 11.36 -4.35 -10.28
N SER A 472 10.03 -4.52 -10.32
CA SER A 472 9.22 -4.34 -11.51
C SER A 472 8.54 -2.96 -11.41
N PRO A 473 9.02 -1.95 -12.14
CA PRO A 473 8.63 -0.55 -11.91
C PRO A 473 7.25 -0.20 -12.45
N HIS A 474 6.60 -1.06 -13.23
CA HIS A 474 5.32 -0.80 -13.89
C HIS A 474 5.34 0.47 -14.76
N THR A 475 6.38 0.58 -15.58
CA THR A 475 6.56 1.68 -16.55
C THR A 475 6.76 1.12 -17.96
N THR A 476 6.08 0.02 -18.23
CA THR A 476 6.21 -0.76 -19.47
C THR A 476 5.69 0.04 -20.66
N GLN A 477 6.43 -0.01 -21.76
CA GLN A 477 6.01 0.53 -23.06
C GLN A 477 6.06 -0.55 -24.12
N ALA A 478 5.25 -0.40 -25.18
CA ALA A 478 5.21 -1.34 -26.30
C ALA A 478 6.57 -1.44 -27.01
N LYS A 479 7.26 -0.30 -27.18
CA LYS A 479 8.61 -0.25 -27.74
C LYS A 479 9.63 -0.53 -26.66
N GLY A 480 10.46 -1.53 -26.84
CA GLY A 480 11.61 -1.84 -25.96
C GLY A 480 12.75 -0.82 -26.12
N ARG A 481 13.68 -0.84 -25.18
CA ARG A 481 14.92 -0.06 -25.20
C ARG A 481 15.78 -0.50 -26.39
N SER A 482 16.55 0.44 -26.94
CA SER A 482 17.48 0.13 -28.02
C SER A 482 18.69 -0.66 -27.53
N CYS A 483 19.39 -1.32 -28.46
CA CYS A 483 20.65 -2.02 -28.14
C CYS A 483 21.65 -1.07 -27.46
N LYS A 484 21.77 0.17 -27.95
CA LYS A 484 22.67 1.18 -27.38
C LYS A 484 22.26 1.59 -25.96
N ASP A 485 20.96 1.65 -25.64
CA ASP A 485 20.49 1.97 -24.30
C ASP A 485 20.91 0.93 -23.24
N CYS A 486 21.22 -0.29 -23.67
CA CYS A 486 21.71 -1.33 -22.78
C CYS A 486 23.22 -1.54 -22.90
N HIS A 487 23.72 -1.75 -24.12
CA HIS A 487 25.11 -2.18 -24.34
C HIS A 487 26.13 -1.02 -24.33
N ALA A 488 25.68 0.22 -24.50
CA ALA A 488 26.53 1.41 -24.53
C ALA A 488 26.23 2.42 -23.40
N SER A 489 25.36 2.07 -22.45
CA SER A 489 24.95 3.00 -21.38
C SER A 489 25.56 2.62 -20.03
N PRO A 490 26.46 3.44 -19.46
CA PRO A 490 26.97 3.22 -18.09
C PRO A 490 25.87 3.18 -17.04
N LYS A 491 24.81 3.99 -17.18
CA LYS A 491 23.66 3.98 -16.27
C LYS A 491 22.94 2.62 -16.26
N THR A 492 22.76 2.01 -17.43
CA THR A 492 22.17 0.67 -17.53
C THR A 492 23.03 -0.39 -16.84
N LEU A 493 24.34 -0.26 -16.93
CA LEU A 493 25.28 -1.12 -16.23
C LEU A 493 25.27 -0.93 -14.71
N GLY A 494 24.50 0.04 -14.22
CA GLY A 494 24.44 0.33 -12.78
C GLY A 494 25.66 1.08 -12.24
N LEU A 495 26.50 1.65 -13.11
CA LEU A 495 27.73 2.33 -12.74
C LEU A 495 27.51 3.83 -12.47
N GLY A 496 26.27 4.30 -12.51
CA GLY A 496 25.94 5.72 -12.37
C GLY A 496 26.28 6.53 -13.62
N GLU A 497 26.54 7.82 -13.45
CA GLU A 497 27.03 8.70 -14.52
C GLU A 497 28.55 8.68 -14.61
N GLY A 498 29.06 8.51 -15.81
CA GLY A 498 30.50 8.49 -16.03
C GLY A 498 30.88 8.02 -17.42
N THR A 499 32.17 7.86 -17.62
CA THR A 499 32.76 7.42 -18.90
C THR A 499 33.29 6.00 -18.77
N VAL A 500 32.94 5.16 -19.72
CA VAL A 500 33.54 3.83 -19.85
C VAL A 500 34.61 3.86 -20.93
N VAL A 501 35.83 3.53 -20.55
CA VAL A 501 36.99 3.53 -21.45
C VAL A 501 37.52 2.11 -21.58
N GLU A 502 37.73 1.66 -22.79
CA GLU A 502 38.46 0.42 -23.07
C GLU A 502 39.97 0.69 -23.22
N LYS A 503 40.78 -0.02 -22.43
CA LYS A 503 42.21 -0.02 -22.56
C LYS A 503 42.73 -1.44 -22.44
N ASN A 504 43.43 -1.90 -23.47
CA ASN A 504 44.02 -3.25 -23.52
C ASN A 504 43.00 -4.37 -23.28
N GLY A 505 41.84 -4.30 -23.93
CA GLY A 505 40.75 -5.29 -23.78
C GLY A 505 40.04 -5.24 -22.42
N LYS A 506 40.39 -4.32 -21.55
CA LYS A 506 39.76 -4.11 -20.24
C LYS A 506 39.04 -2.78 -20.23
N TRP A 507 37.79 -2.83 -19.87
CA TRP A 507 36.97 -1.64 -19.70
C TRP A 507 37.14 -1.11 -18.29
N ARG A 508 37.22 0.20 -18.14
CA ARG A 508 37.18 0.87 -16.85
C ARG A 508 36.10 1.92 -16.86
N PHE A 509 35.35 1.97 -15.80
CA PHE A 509 34.38 3.02 -15.56
C PHE A 509 35.02 4.13 -14.74
N PHE A 510 34.85 5.36 -15.21
CA PHE A 510 35.27 6.58 -14.51
C PHE A 510 34.01 7.33 -14.12
N PRO A 511 33.54 7.22 -12.87
CA PRO A 511 32.32 7.89 -12.42
C PRO A 511 32.55 9.41 -12.39
N VAL A 512 31.49 10.17 -12.71
CA VAL A 512 31.46 11.63 -12.50
C VAL A 512 31.49 11.90 -11.00
N ASP A 513 30.69 11.19 -10.23
CA ASP A 513 30.66 11.27 -8.78
C ASP A 513 31.45 10.11 -8.17
N LYS A 514 32.40 10.43 -7.28
CA LYS A 514 33.18 9.42 -6.55
C LYS A 514 32.38 8.67 -5.49
N GLY A 515 31.18 9.14 -5.18
CA GLY A 515 30.27 8.59 -4.20
C GLY A 515 29.10 9.52 -3.94
N LEU A 516 28.25 9.18 -2.97
CA LEU A 516 27.14 10.00 -2.53
C LEU A 516 27.54 10.81 -1.29
N ASN A 517 27.27 12.10 -1.31
CA ASN A 517 27.52 12.95 -0.14
C ASN A 517 26.34 12.85 0.83
N THR A 518 26.62 12.63 2.10
CA THR A 518 25.65 12.72 3.17
C THR A 518 25.39 14.19 3.55
N LEU A 519 24.34 14.43 4.32
CA LEU A 519 24.04 15.77 4.83
C LEU A 519 25.14 16.32 5.76
N GLU A 520 25.96 15.43 6.37
CA GLU A 520 27.10 15.81 7.19
C GLU A 520 28.41 15.97 6.37
N GLY A 521 28.32 15.99 5.05
CA GLY A 521 29.48 16.18 4.17
C GLY A 521 30.40 14.96 4.05
N ARG A 522 30.00 13.78 4.51
CA ARG A 522 30.73 12.52 4.27
C ARG A 522 30.43 11.99 2.89
N THR A 523 31.42 11.41 2.24
CA THR A 523 31.22 10.71 0.96
C THR A 523 31.11 9.21 1.20
N VAL A 524 30.02 8.61 0.72
CA VAL A 524 29.84 7.16 0.70
C VAL A 524 30.27 6.63 -0.67
N GLY A 525 31.35 5.87 -0.69
CA GLY A 525 31.93 5.34 -1.93
C GLY A 525 31.01 4.34 -2.64
N LEU A 526 31.22 4.19 -3.94
CA LEU A 526 30.42 3.27 -4.78
C LEU A 526 30.63 1.78 -4.43
N ASP A 527 31.72 1.45 -3.77
CA ASP A 527 32.04 0.13 -3.23
C ASP A 527 31.13 -0.32 -2.08
N ASN A 528 30.42 0.63 -1.46
CA ASN A 528 29.40 0.34 -0.44
C ASN A 528 28.06 -0.11 -1.02
N PHE A 529 27.91 -0.13 -2.34
CA PHE A 529 26.69 -0.65 -2.96
C PHE A 529 26.70 -2.19 -2.93
N VAL A 530 25.67 -2.74 -2.33
CA VAL A 530 25.51 -4.20 -2.19
C VAL A 530 24.16 -4.66 -2.72
N THR A 531 24.08 -5.92 -3.10
CA THR A 531 22.82 -6.58 -3.43
C THR A 531 22.00 -6.82 -2.16
N ILE A 532 20.76 -7.25 -2.34
CA ILE A 532 19.88 -7.55 -1.22
C ILE A 532 20.41 -8.68 -0.31
N ASP A 533 21.28 -9.53 -0.78
CA ASP A 533 21.97 -10.57 0.00
C ASP A 533 23.32 -10.11 0.57
N GLY A 534 23.58 -8.81 0.58
CA GLY A 534 24.77 -8.19 1.19
C GLY A 534 26.07 -8.38 0.40
N LYS A 535 25.99 -8.95 -0.80
CA LYS A 535 27.15 -9.08 -1.68
C LYS A 535 27.41 -7.76 -2.40
N PRO A 536 28.68 -7.44 -2.72
CA PRO A 536 28.97 -6.29 -3.56
C PRO A 536 28.11 -6.32 -4.82
N LEU A 537 27.48 -5.18 -5.17
CA LEU A 537 26.65 -5.11 -6.35
C LEU A 537 27.50 -5.40 -7.57
N GLN A 538 27.33 -6.57 -8.14
CA GLN A 538 27.90 -6.90 -9.45
C GLN A 538 27.04 -6.16 -10.48
N HIS A 539 27.39 -4.94 -10.76
CA HIS A 539 26.87 -4.18 -11.88
C HIS A 539 26.98 -5.07 -13.10
N GLY A 540 25.87 -5.50 -13.65
CA GLY A 540 25.66 -6.54 -14.62
C GLY A 540 26.93 -6.99 -15.27
N SER A 541 27.39 -8.20 -14.97
CA SER A 541 28.74 -8.55 -15.35
C SER A 541 28.85 -8.27 -16.83
N ARG A 542 29.96 -7.70 -17.24
CA ARG A 542 30.31 -7.41 -18.61
C ARG A 542 30.01 -8.55 -19.61
N LYS A 543 30.00 -9.81 -19.11
CA LYS A 543 29.62 -11.00 -19.85
C LYS A 543 28.11 -11.03 -20.14
N ASP A 544 27.26 -10.47 -19.25
CA ASP A 544 25.82 -10.56 -19.37
C ASP A 544 25.23 -9.48 -20.32
N LEU A 545 25.98 -8.45 -20.65
CA LEU A 545 25.53 -7.32 -21.47
C LEU A 545 26.30 -7.16 -22.80
N ARG A 546 27.22 -8.07 -23.13
CA ARG A 546 27.83 -8.14 -24.46
C ARG A 546 26.80 -8.66 -25.47
N PRO A 547 26.78 -8.12 -26.72
CA PRO A 547 25.97 -8.64 -27.80
C PRO A 547 26.29 -10.09 -28.10
#